data_c19fb58a6fee62e6945c6837a60f62bc
#
_entry.id   c19fb58a6fee62e6945c6837a60f62bc
#
_cell.length_a   1.000
_cell.length_b   1.000
_cell.length_c   1.000
_cell.angle_alpha   90.00
_cell.angle_beta   90.00
_cell.angle_gamma   90.00
#
_symmetry.space_group_name_H-M   'P 1'
#
loop_
_entity.id
_entity.type
_entity.pdbx_description
1 polymer ?
#
loop_
_entity_poly.entity_id
_entity_poly.type
_entity_poly.pdbx_seq_one_letter_code
_entity_poly.pdbx_strand_id
1 'polypeptide(L)'
;MPKTVQVPLPEEGETLYDTEEKLFEDIQANPGEKAFVFIHTVPYEGSVALVNLLTSTRLVRKGFDVTIVLYGPGVLLASGTRGFPAVGQEAFPGHLAINNQIKTLLKEGATIHACRFAMGALYGFREDDLIPGVKAFHPLDVLDSALTAWREGAFQLNTWTV
;
A
#
# COMPACT_ATOMS: atom_id res chain seq x y z
N MET A 1 29.99 -9.57 -9.16
CA MET A 1 29.60 -8.55 -10.16
C MET A 1 28.12 -8.67 -10.43
N PRO A 2 27.33 -7.59 -10.35
CA PRO A 2 25.94 -7.64 -10.76
C PRO A 2 25.86 -7.97 -12.25
N LYS A 3 25.11 -8.99 -12.60
CA LYS A 3 24.82 -9.29 -14.01
C LYS A 3 23.90 -8.20 -14.54
N THR A 4 24.38 -7.42 -15.49
CA THR A 4 23.51 -6.53 -16.26
C THR A 4 22.73 -7.41 -17.24
N VAL A 5 21.46 -7.63 -16.97
CA VAL A 5 20.57 -8.28 -17.93
C VAL A 5 20.15 -7.19 -18.92
N GLN A 6 20.58 -7.30 -20.17
CA GLN A 6 20.00 -6.49 -21.25
C GLN A 6 18.63 -7.08 -21.57
N VAL A 7 17.58 -6.40 -21.12
CA VAL A 7 16.23 -6.71 -21.55
C VAL A 7 16.03 -5.99 -22.88
N PRO A 8 15.62 -6.70 -23.96
CA PRO A 8 15.29 -6.03 -25.22
C PRO A 8 14.15 -5.04 -24.97
N LEU A 9 14.16 -3.94 -25.73
CA LEU A 9 13.04 -2.99 -25.68
C LEU A 9 11.75 -3.72 -26.08
N PRO A 10 10.64 -3.51 -25.34
CA PRO A 10 9.37 -4.12 -25.68
C PRO A 10 8.88 -3.62 -27.05
N GLU A 11 8.26 -4.52 -27.82
CA GLU A 11 7.64 -4.22 -29.11
C GLU A 11 6.13 -4.01 -28.93
N GLU A 12 5.49 -3.40 -29.92
CA GLU A 12 4.04 -3.20 -29.92
C GLU A 12 3.30 -4.54 -29.77
N GLY A 13 2.40 -4.63 -28.78
CA GLY A 13 1.67 -5.84 -28.41
C GLY A 13 2.33 -6.68 -27.32
N GLU A 14 3.53 -6.33 -26.87
CA GLU A 14 4.16 -6.95 -25.70
C GLU A 14 3.65 -6.37 -24.39
N THR A 15 3.77 -7.15 -23.32
CA THR A 15 3.23 -6.81 -21.99
C THR A 15 3.83 -5.54 -21.38
N LEU A 16 5.08 -5.21 -21.74
CA LEU A 16 5.80 -4.05 -21.25
C LEU A 16 5.92 -2.94 -22.31
N TYR A 17 5.10 -3.01 -23.36
CA TYR A 17 5.06 -1.94 -24.35
C TYR A 17 4.67 -0.63 -23.66
N ASP A 18 5.59 0.31 -23.70
CA ASP A 18 5.37 1.64 -23.12
C ASP A 18 4.56 2.48 -24.12
N THR A 19 3.31 2.67 -23.79
CA THR A 19 2.48 3.62 -24.51
C THR A 19 2.75 5.00 -23.93
N GLU A 20 3.41 5.86 -24.69
CA GLU A 20 3.61 7.27 -24.30
C GLU A 20 2.29 8.02 -24.17
N GLU A 21 1.20 7.46 -24.65
CA GLU A 21 -0.10 8.07 -24.67
C GLU A 21 -0.90 7.80 -23.40
N LYS A 22 -1.02 8.82 -22.56
CA LYS A 22 -1.86 8.81 -21.38
C LYS A 22 -3.29 9.20 -21.71
N LEU A 23 -4.27 8.30 -21.46
CA LEU A 23 -5.68 8.50 -21.84
C LEU A 23 -6.46 9.45 -20.90
N PHE A 24 -6.05 9.56 -19.65
CA PHE A 24 -6.75 10.37 -18.65
C PHE A 24 -5.89 11.57 -18.24
N GLU A 25 -6.57 12.68 -17.96
CA GLU A 25 -5.92 13.87 -17.44
C GLU A 25 -5.16 13.61 -16.13
N ASP A 26 -4.10 14.37 -15.89
CA ASP A 26 -3.36 14.32 -14.64
C ASP A 26 -4.02 15.18 -13.58
N ILE A 27 -4.95 14.58 -12.83
CA ILE A 27 -5.69 15.25 -11.76
C ILE A 27 -4.74 15.45 -10.56
N GLN A 28 -4.70 16.67 -10.06
CA GLN A 28 -4.05 17.02 -8.79
C GLN A 28 -5.13 17.32 -7.74
N ALA A 29 -4.81 17.10 -6.48
CA ALA A 29 -5.73 17.41 -5.39
C ALA A 29 -5.90 18.92 -5.21
N ASN A 30 -7.11 19.35 -4.88
CA ASN A 30 -7.34 20.67 -4.35
C ASN A 30 -6.84 20.75 -2.89
N PRO A 31 -6.56 21.96 -2.38
CA PRO A 31 -6.15 22.12 -0.98
C PRO A 31 -7.13 21.48 0.00
N GLY A 32 -6.65 20.55 0.82
CA GLY A 32 -7.44 19.86 1.84
C GLY A 32 -8.23 18.65 1.35
N GLU A 33 -8.10 18.26 0.08
CA GLU A 33 -8.72 17.01 -0.39
C GLU A 33 -8.06 15.79 0.24
N LYS A 34 -8.89 14.87 0.72
CA LYS A 34 -8.48 13.66 1.42
C LYS A 34 -8.66 12.43 0.56
N ALA A 35 -7.80 11.46 0.79
CA ALA A 35 -7.95 10.11 0.22
C ALA A 35 -7.78 9.05 1.30
N PHE A 36 -8.68 8.08 1.34
CA PHE A 36 -8.62 6.92 2.22
C PHE A 36 -8.37 5.66 1.40
N VAL A 37 -7.37 4.90 1.81
CA VAL A 37 -7.02 3.64 1.15
C VAL A 37 -7.18 2.51 2.15
N PHE A 38 -8.14 1.64 1.89
CA PHE A 38 -8.47 0.49 2.74
C PHE A 38 -7.83 -0.76 2.17
N ILE A 39 -6.88 -1.35 2.88
CA ILE A 39 -6.12 -2.50 2.39
C ILE A 39 -6.45 -3.75 3.22
N HIS A 40 -7.06 -4.71 2.55
CA HIS A 40 -7.43 -6.02 3.07
C HIS A 40 -6.85 -7.11 2.16
N THR A 41 -5.53 -7.25 2.17
CA THR A 41 -4.81 -8.24 1.38
C THR A 41 -3.57 -8.74 2.10
N VAL A 42 -3.14 -9.93 1.75
CA VAL A 42 -1.92 -10.52 2.30
C VAL A 42 -0.68 -10.00 1.57
N PRO A 43 0.46 -9.88 2.26
CA PRO A 43 1.72 -9.51 1.62
C PRO A 43 2.19 -10.50 0.54
N TYR A 44 1.72 -11.73 0.59
CA TYR A 44 2.07 -12.79 -0.37
C TYR A 44 1.38 -12.60 -1.73
N GLU A 45 0.27 -11.92 -1.75
CA GLU A 45 -0.38 -11.44 -2.95
C GLU A 45 0.35 -10.18 -3.45
N GLY A 46 1.57 -10.39 -3.91
CA GLY A 46 2.57 -9.35 -4.11
C GLY A 46 2.12 -8.21 -5.03
N SER A 47 1.33 -8.51 -6.07
CA SER A 47 0.86 -7.49 -6.99
C SER A 47 -0.18 -6.57 -6.35
N VAL A 48 -1.20 -7.12 -5.68
CA VAL A 48 -2.28 -6.33 -5.08
C VAL A 48 -1.74 -5.41 -3.99
N ALA A 49 -0.97 -5.96 -3.05
CA ALA A 49 -0.39 -5.19 -1.96
C ALA A 49 0.54 -4.07 -2.46
N LEU A 50 1.50 -4.42 -3.31
CA LEU A 50 2.48 -3.47 -3.81
C LEU A 50 1.84 -2.38 -4.68
N VAL A 51 0.96 -2.74 -5.61
CA VAL A 51 0.30 -1.78 -6.50
C VAL A 51 -0.55 -0.79 -5.72
N ASN A 52 -1.27 -1.24 -4.68
CA ASN A 52 -2.04 -0.32 -3.84
C ASN A 52 -1.16 0.62 -3.02
N LEU A 53 -0.02 0.17 -2.50
CA LEU A 53 0.95 1.05 -1.84
C LEU A 53 1.58 2.05 -2.81
N LEU A 54 1.89 1.63 -4.04
CA LEU A 54 2.39 2.53 -5.10
C LEU A 54 1.33 3.54 -5.51
N THR A 55 0.07 3.12 -5.65
CA THR A 55 -1.05 4.03 -5.93
C THR A 55 -1.26 5.02 -4.80
N SER A 56 -1.16 4.57 -3.54
CA SER A 56 -1.21 5.45 -2.37
C SER A 56 -0.09 6.51 -2.40
N THR A 57 1.13 6.11 -2.79
CA THR A 57 2.24 7.05 -2.96
C THR A 57 1.95 8.08 -4.04
N ARG A 58 1.33 7.67 -5.15
CA ARG A 58 0.90 8.61 -6.19
C ARG A 58 -0.17 9.58 -5.68
N LEU A 59 -1.12 9.14 -4.85
CA LEU A 59 -2.10 10.02 -4.22
C LEU A 59 -1.43 11.10 -3.36
N VAL A 60 -0.46 10.70 -2.51
CA VAL A 60 0.33 11.67 -1.72
C VAL A 60 1.01 12.69 -2.62
N ARG A 61 1.67 12.23 -3.67
CA ARG A 61 2.41 13.08 -4.63
C ARG A 61 1.51 13.96 -5.50
N LYS A 62 0.24 13.61 -5.60
CA LYS A 62 -0.80 14.44 -6.22
C LYS A 62 -1.41 15.46 -5.26
N GLY A 63 -0.94 15.53 -4.02
CA GLY A 63 -1.34 16.51 -3.02
C GLY A 63 -2.52 16.12 -2.14
N PHE A 64 -3.02 14.89 -2.21
CA PHE A 64 -4.04 14.40 -1.29
C PHE A 64 -3.48 14.19 0.13
N ASP A 65 -4.29 14.51 1.14
CA ASP A 65 -4.06 14.06 2.52
C ASP A 65 -4.48 12.60 2.63
N VAL A 66 -3.49 11.70 2.66
CA VAL A 66 -3.72 10.26 2.51
C VAL A 66 -3.74 9.55 3.86
N THR A 67 -4.83 8.86 4.13
CA THR A 67 -4.95 7.92 5.25
C THR A 67 -5.06 6.48 4.73
N ILE A 68 -4.18 5.61 5.21
CA ILE A 68 -4.18 4.19 4.88
C ILE A 68 -4.66 3.39 6.07
N VAL A 69 -5.67 2.55 5.85
CA VAL A 69 -6.29 1.69 6.85
C VAL A 69 -5.97 0.23 6.52
N LEU A 70 -5.12 -0.38 7.34
CA LEU A 70 -4.76 -1.79 7.24
C LEU A 70 -5.62 -2.61 8.18
N TYR A 71 -6.39 -3.56 7.66
CA TYR A 71 -7.27 -4.40 8.46
C TYR A 71 -7.29 -5.84 7.94
N GLY A 72 -7.80 -6.79 8.72
CA GLY A 72 -7.68 -8.20 8.40
C GLY A 72 -6.23 -8.57 8.04
N PRO A 73 -5.98 -9.29 6.96
CA PRO A 73 -4.62 -9.67 6.56
C PRO A 73 -3.74 -8.48 6.14
N GLY A 74 -4.34 -7.32 5.85
CA GLY A 74 -3.60 -6.10 5.50
C GLY A 74 -2.67 -5.61 6.60
N VAL A 75 -2.93 -5.93 7.87
CA VAL A 75 -2.05 -5.54 8.98
C VAL A 75 -0.65 -6.16 8.85
N LEU A 76 -0.54 -7.30 8.16
CA LEU A 76 0.74 -7.96 7.91
C LEU A 76 1.68 -7.11 7.04
N LEU A 77 1.16 -6.19 6.24
CA LEU A 77 1.97 -5.26 5.45
C LEU A 77 2.81 -4.34 6.34
N ALA A 78 2.32 -4.03 7.52
CA ALA A 78 2.96 -3.13 8.46
C ALA A 78 3.92 -3.82 9.44
N SER A 79 4.03 -5.14 9.42
CA SER A 79 4.98 -5.86 10.26
C SER A 79 6.43 -5.56 9.83
N GLY A 80 7.24 -5.09 10.77
CA GLY A 80 8.66 -4.80 10.54
C GLY A 80 9.53 -6.07 10.49
N THR A 81 9.09 -7.13 11.13
CA THR A 81 9.83 -8.40 11.27
C THR A 81 9.01 -9.55 10.70
N ARG A 82 9.24 -9.87 9.45
CA ARG A 82 8.62 -11.04 8.84
C ARG A 82 9.54 -11.62 7.78
N GLY A 83 9.60 -12.94 7.76
CA GLY A 83 10.26 -13.67 6.69
C GLY A 83 9.26 -13.89 5.56
N PHE A 84 9.48 -13.26 4.43
CA PHE A 84 8.74 -13.59 3.21
C PHE A 84 9.62 -14.36 2.26
N PRO A 85 9.04 -15.34 1.56
CA PRO A 85 9.72 -15.91 0.41
C PRO A 85 10.02 -14.80 -0.60
N ALA A 86 11.10 -14.94 -1.31
CA ALA A 86 11.41 -14.10 -2.44
C ALA A 86 10.34 -14.29 -3.53
N VAL A 87 9.97 -13.23 -4.20
CA VAL A 87 8.98 -13.22 -5.27
C VAL A 87 9.68 -12.94 -6.59
N GLY A 88 9.37 -13.73 -7.61
CA GLY A 88 9.88 -13.56 -8.97
C GLY A 88 11.17 -14.31 -9.25
N GLN A 89 11.57 -14.31 -10.54
CA GLN A 89 12.70 -15.08 -11.05
C GLN A 89 14.04 -14.69 -10.42
N GLU A 90 14.20 -13.45 -10.01
CA GLU A 90 15.43 -12.95 -9.41
C GLU A 90 15.43 -13.01 -7.88
N ALA A 91 14.53 -13.80 -7.31
CA ALA A 91 14.39 -13.88 -5.86
C ALA A 91 14.24 -12.50 -5.20
N PHE A 92 13.45 -11.62 -5.82
CA PHE A 92 13.18 -10.29 -5.32
C PHE A 92 12.59 -10.37 -3.90
N PRO A 93 13.19 -9.72 -2.91
CA PRO A 93 12.71 -9.80 -1.54
C PRO A 93 11.44 -8.94 -1.38
N GLY A 94 10.29 -9.51 -1.72
CA GLY A 94 9.01 -8.82 -1.78
C GLY A 94 8.64 -8.10 -0.49
N HIS A 95 9.01 -8.67 0.68
CA HIS A 95 8.81 -8.02 1.96
C HIS A 95 9.60 -6.71 2.11
N LEU A 96 10.81 -6.62 1.56
CA LEU A 96 11.60 -5.39 1.60
C LEU A 96 10.96 -4.30 0.74
N ALA A 97 10.42 -4.65 -0.41
CA ALA A 97 9.71 -3.69 -1.26
C ALA A 97 8.49 -3.12 -0.54
N ILE A 98 7.67 -3.97 0.10
CA ILE A 98 6.51 -3.54 0.87
C ILE A 98 6.92 -2.67 2.05
N ASN A 99 7.90 -3.12 2.85
CA ASN A 99 8.38 -2.34 3.99
C ASN A 99 8.98 -1.00 3.57
N ASN A 100 9.75 -0.97 2.49
CA ASN A 100 10.30 0.27 1.96
C ASN A 100 9.19 1.21 1.45
N GLN A 101 8.14 0.67 0.83
CA GLN A 101 7.02 1.48 0.36
C GLN A 101 6.21 2.06 1.52
N ILE A 102 5.97 1.30 2.59
CA ILE A 102 5.36 1.80 3.84
C ILE A 102 6.20 2.93 4.44
N LYS A 103 7.52 2.75 4.53
CA LYS A 103 8.42 3.79 5.03
C LYS A 103 8.42 5.04 4.15
N THR A 104 8.36 4.88 2.85
CA THR A 104 8.26 5.98 1.89
C THR A 104 6.98 6.77 2.09
N LEU A 105 5.84 6.09 2.21
CA LEU A 105 4.54 6.70 2.46
C LEU A 105 4.54 7.52 3.76
N LEU A 106 5.05 6.95 4.85
CA LEU A 106 5.18 7.67 6.13
C LEU A 106 6.07 8.91 6.00
N LYS A 107 7.20 8.78 5.30
CA LYS A 107 8.14 9.89 5.07
C LYS A 107 7.52 11.00 4.22
N GLU A 108 6.69 10.65 3.25
CA GLU A 108 6.02 11.60 2.36
C GLU A 108 4.71 12.16 2.98
N GLY A 109 4.37 11.78 4.21
CA GLY A 109 3.31 12.40 5.00
C GLY A 109 1.99 11.62 5.07
N ALA A 110 1.92 10.42 4.55
CA ALA A 110 0.73 9.58 4.73
C ALA A 110 0.56 9.14 6.18
N THR A 111 -0.69 9.08 6.64
CA THR A 111 -1.05 8.46 7.92
C THR A 111 -1.41 7.01 7.70
N ILE A 112 -0.81 6.09 8.46
CA ILE A 112 -1.06 4.65 8.32
C ILE A 112 -1.50 4.06 9.65
N HIS A 113 -2.65 3.39 9.61
CA HIS A 113 -3.25 2.72 10.76
C HIS A 113 -3.36 1.22 10.56
N ALA A 114 -3.13 0.43 11.61
CA ALA A 114 -3.27 -1.02 11.62
C ALA A 114 -4.26 -1.47 12.71
N CYS A 115 -5.21 -2.32 12.35
CA CYS A 115 -6.25 -2.81 13.24
C CYS A 115 -5.68 -3.72 14.34
N ARG A 116 -5.83 -3.33 15.61
CA ARG A 116 -5.36 -4.08 16.78
C ARG A 116 -5.93 -5.49 16.86
N PHE A 117 -7.21 -5.64 16.59
CA PHE A 117 -7.83 -6.97 16.61
C PHE A 117 -7.17 -7.92 15.62
N ALA A 118 -6.98 -7.47 14.39
CA ALA A 118 -6.33 -8.30 13.38
C ALA A 118 -4.88 -8.63 13.76
N MET A 119 -4.13 -7.65 14.27
CA MET A 119 -2.76 -7.87 14.73
C MET A 119 -2.69 -8.95 15.81
N GLY A 120 -3.41 -8.76 16.91
CA GLY A 120 -3.32 -9.64 18.08
C GLY A 120 -4.10 -10.94 17.93
N ALA A 121 -5.38 -10.86 17.57
CA ALA A 121 -6.28 -12.01 17.58
C ALA A 121 -6.12 -12.93 16.36
N LEU A 122 -5.82 -12.37 15.18
CA LEU A 122 -5.70 -13.18 13.96
C LEU A 122 -4.26 -13.59 13.68
N TYR A 123 -3.29 -12.72 13.92
CA TYR A 123 -1.90 -12.94 13.49
C TYR A 123 -0.87 -12.97 14.61
N GLY A 124 -1.27 -12.72 15.85
CA GLY A 124 -0.44 -12.91 17.02
C GLY A 124 0.77 -12.00 17.13
N PHE A 125 0.73 -10.79 16.56
CA PHE A 125 1.81 -9.83 16.70
C PHE A 125 1.36 -8.56 17.45
N ARG A 126 2.32 -7.81 17.95
CA ARG A 126 2.15 -6.69 18.88
C ARG A 126 2.39 -5.36 18.18
N GLU A 127 2.03 -4.26 18.86
CA GLU A 127 2.28 -2.90 18.35
C GLU A 127 3.78 -2.63 18.15
N ASP A 128 4.63 -3.19 18.99
CA ASP A 128 6.10 -3.07 18.89
C ASP A 128 6.67 -3.76 17.64
N ASP A 129 5.92 -4.67 17.03
CA ASP A 129 6.33 -5.35 15.79
C ASP A 129 6.03 -4.50 14.53
N LEU A 130 5.32 -3.39 14.69
CA LEU A 130 4.97 -2.51 13.58
C LEU A 130 6.20 -1.73 13.09
N ILE A 131 6.20 -1.43 11.80
CA ILE A 131 7.13 -0.46 11.22
C ILE A 131 6.94 0.89 11.97
N PRO A 132 8.03 1.50 12.47
CA PRO A 132 7.94 2.78 13.18
C PRO A 132 7.19 3.84 12.37
N GLY A 133 6.19 4.46 12.99
CA GLY A 133 5.32 5.45 12.37
C GLY A 133 3.93 4.91 12.01
N VAL A 134 3.76 3.61 11.84
CA VAL A 134 2.44 2.99 11.74
C VAL A 134 1.80 2.98 13.13
N LYS A 135 0.53 3.36 13.21
CA LYS A 135 -0.22 3.44 14.47
C LYS A 135 -1.28 2.35 14.55
N ALA A 136 -1.30 1.63 15.65
CA ALA A 136 -2.41 0.72 15.92
C ALA A 136 -3.69 1.51 16.27
N PHE A 137 -4.85 1.00 15.86
CA PHE A 137 -6.14 1.62 16.14
C PHE A 137 -7.20 0.60 16.54
N HIS A 138 -8.29 1.09 17.12
CA HIS A 138 -9.37 0.24 17.61
C HIS A 138 -10.09 -0.48 16.47
N PRO A 139 -10.51 -1.74 16.63
CA PRO A 139 -11.17 -2.48 15.55
C PRO A 139 -12.47 -1.83 15.03
N LEU A 140 -13.21 -1.10 15.85
CA LEU A 140 -14.41 -0.38 15.42
C LEU A 140 -14.08 0.79 14.49
N ASP A 141 -12.88 1.36 14.60
CA ASP A 141 -12.45 2.47 13.75
C ASP A 141 -12.29 2.05 12.27
N VAL A 142 -12.27 0.75 11.94
CA VAL A 142 -12.26 0.29 10.54
C VAL A 142 -13.51 0.79 9.82
N LEU A 143 -14.69 0.58 10.42
CA LEU A 143 -15.95 1.07 9.85
C LEU A 143 -16.07 2.58 9.98
N ASP A 144 -15.72 3.13 11.15
CA ASP A 144 -15.89 4.56 11.41
C ASP A 144 -14.96 5.41 10.52
N SER A 145 -13.77 4.92 10.17
CA SER A 145 -12.91 5.59 9.19
C SER A 145 -13.53 5.62 7.79
N ALA A 146 -14.19 4.53 7.38
CA ALA A 146 -14.89 4.49 6.09
C ALA A 146 -16.09 5.44 6.06
N LEU A 147 -16.85 5.49 7.16
CA LEU A 147 -17.99 6.43 7.30
C LEU A 147 -17.51 7.88 7.35
N THR A 148 -16.37 8.13 8.00
CA THR A 148 -15.74 9.45 8.01
C THR A 148 -15.33 9.87 6.62
N ALA A 149 -14.63 9.00 5.88
CA ALA A 149 -14.24 9.25 4.50
C ALA A 149 -15.44 9.57 3.60
N TRP A 150 -16.52 8.80 3.75
CA TRP A 150 -17.76 9.04 3.01
C TRP A 150 -18.40 10.40 3.35
N ARG A 151 -18.49 10.75 4.63
CA ARG A 151 -19.08 12.04 5.06
C ARG A 151 -18.27 13.25 4.60
N GLU A 152 -16.97 13.10 4.56
CA GLU A 152 -16.06 14.18 4.13
C GLU A 152 -15.94 14.29 2.60
N GLY A 153 -16.59 13.39 1.85
CA GLY A 153 -16.45 13.34 0.39
C GLY A 153 -15.04 12.98 -0.08
N ALA A 154 -14.29 12.28 0.74
CA ALA A 154 -12.93 11.87 0.41
C ALA A 154 -12.92 10.81 -0.70
N PHE A 155 -11.87 10.84 -1.52
CA PHE A 155 -11.61 9.74 -2.45
C PHE A 155 -11.36 8.45 -1.67
N GLN A 156 -12.01 7.35 -2.08
CA GLN A 156 -11.84 6.05 -1.42
C GLN A 156 -11.36 4.99 -2.40
N LEU A 157 -10.32 4.28 -1.99
CA LEU A 157 -9.79 3.11 -2.68
C LEU A 157 -9.83 1.91 -1.74
N ASN A 158 -10.54 0.86 -2.14
CA ASN A 158 -10.68 -0.37 -1.35
C ASN A 158 -10.06 -1.55 -2.07
N THR A 159 -9.32 -2.37 -1.34
CA THR A 159 -8.68 -3.58 -1.85
C THR A 159 -9.21 -4.78 -1.10
N TRP A 160 -9.71 -5.75 -1.84
CA TRP A 160 -10.11 -7.05 -1.33
C TRP A 160 -9.39 -8.15 -2.09
N THR A 161 -8.86 -9.13 -1.37
CA THR A 161 -8.49 -10.42 -1.95
C THR A 161 -9.51 -11.46 -1.52
N VAL A 162 -9.92 -12.27 -2.46
CA VAL A 162 -10.83 -13.39 -2.23
C VAL A 162 -10.01 -14.63 -1.94
#